data_4b4c9736d3dbac4e1ecd2b363e02cbff
#
_entry.id   4b4c9736d3dbac4e1ecd2b363e02cbff
#
_cell.length_a   1.000
_cell.length_b   1.000
_cell.length_c   1.000
_cell.angle_alpha   90.00
_cell.angle_beta   90.00
_cell.angle_gamma   90.00
#
_symmetry.space_group_name_H-M   'P 1'
#
loop_
_entity.id
_entity.type
_entity.pdbx_description
1 polymer ?
#
loop_
_entity_poly.entity_id
_entity_poly.type
_entity_poly.pdbx_seq_one_letter_code
_entity_poly.pdbx_strand_id
1 'polypeptide(L)'
;MNSPNLNFADVSNASVHFLRTYHPSLRLPVPIEEIIEQKMNISLYAIPDIKLLLGIDAFISSDFTQITIDKDCFTRYPERTRFSIAHEIGHLILHKGWYEKYGPKNLEDFLDSHDRMDNQIYKYIEIQAQTFAGLVLVPKDLLFNELKKRLGRIPSHESPEILAPAVQDLPDVFQVSDAVILRRLQKEEIVKSNS
;
A
#
# COMPACT_ATOMS: atom_id res chain seq x y z
N MET A 1 6.96 1.11 25.48
CA MET A 1 6.23 1.68 24.34
C MET A 1 5.45 0.55 23.71
N ASN A 2 4.12 0.65 23.64
CA ASN A 2 3.37 -0.40 22.98
C ASN A 2 3.51 -0.20 21.48
N SER A 3 4.37 -1.00 20.85
CA SER A 3 4.36 -1.21 19.40
C SER A 3 2.97 -1.70 19.01
N PRO A 4 2.38 -1.21 17.92
CA PRO A 4 1.19 -1.85 17.35
C PRO A 4 1.60 -3.24 16.86
N ASN A 5 1.43 -4.24 17.70
CA ASN A 5 1.82 -5.63 17.40
C ASN A 5 0.70 -6.28 16.56
N LEU A 6 0.51 -5.74 15.34
CA LEU A 6 -0.51 -6.21 14.41
C LEU A 6 0.03 -7.40 13.61
N ASN A 7 -0.70 -8.51 13.63
CA ASN A 7 -0.42 -9.63 12.75
C ASN A 7 -1.06 -9.44 11.36
N PHE A 8 -0.80 -10.37 10.44
CA PHE A 8 -1.34 -10.29 9.08
C PHE A 8 -2.88 -10.25 9.04
N ALA A 9 -3.56 -10.98 9.92
CA ALA A 9 -5.02 -11.00 9.96
C ALA A 9 -5.58 -9.63 10.38
N ASP A 10 -4.93 -8.95 11.32
CA ASP A 10 -5.31 -7.60 11.76
C ASP A 10 -5.20 -6.60 10.61
N VAL A 11 -4.08 -6.62 9.87
CA VAL A 11 -3.85 -5.76 8.69
C VAL A 11 -4.85 -6.08 7.59
N SER A 12 -5.14 -7.36 7.35
CA SER A 12 -6.14 -7.80 6.37
C SER A 12 -7.54 -7.31 6.73
N ASN A 13 -7.96 -7.47 7.97
CA ASN A 13 -9.26 -6.99 8.44
C ASN A 13 -9.38 -5.46 8.31
N ALA A 14 -8.31 -4.72 8.64
CA ALA A 14 -8.26 -3.27 8.47
C ALA A 14 -8.41 -2.86 6.99
N SER A 15 -7.72 -3.56 6.07
CA SER A 15 -7.83 -3.28 4.63
C SER A 15 -9.24 -3.56 4.08
N VAL A 16 -9.89 -4.65 4.51
CA VAL A 16 -11.27 -4.95 4.14
C VAL A 16 -12.23 -3.90 4.69
N HIS A 17 -12.05 -3.48 5.94
CA HIS A 17 -12.86 -2.41 6.54
C HIS A 17 -12.69 -1.10 5.78
N PHE A 18 -11.47 -0.71 5.46
CA PHE A 18 -11.16 0.46 4.65
C PHE A 18 -11.89 0.44 3.30
N LEU A 19 -11.80 -0.66 2.56
CA LEU A 19 -12.46 -0.80 1.26
C LEU A 19 -13.98 -0.75 1.39
N ARG A 20 -14.57 -1.39 2.38
CA ARG A 20 -16.03 -1.32 2.62
C ARG A 20 -16.50 0.09 2.94
N THR A 21 -15.70 0.87 3.66
CA THR A 21 -16.04 2.25 4.05
C THR A 21 -15.86 3.20 2.88
N TYR A 22 -14.75 3.14 2.17
CA TYR A 22 -14.36 4.16 1.19
C TYR A 22 -14.57 3.73 -0.27
N HIS A 23 -14.64 2.43 -0.54
CA HIS A 23 -14.78 1.88 -1.89
C HIS A 23 -15.73 0.66 -1.97
N PRO A 24 -17.00 0.77 -1.51
CA PRO A 24 -17.92 -0.37 -1.44
C PRO A 24 -18.27 -0.97 -2.81
N SER A 25 -18.08 -0.24 -3.91
CA SER A 25 -18.32 -0.74 -5.27
C SER A 25 -17.31 -1.79 -5.72
N LEU A 26 -16.13 -1.83 -5.10
CA LEU A 26 -15.01 -2.71 -5.45
C LEU A 26 -14.67 -2.75 -6.95
N ARG A 27 -14.86 -1.63 -7.67
CA ARG A 27 -14.44 -1.51 -9.07
C ARG A 27 -12.92 -1.42 -9.16
N LEU A 28 -12.36 -1.97 -10.22
CA LEU A 28 -10.92 -1.88 -10.51
C LEU A 28 -10.65 -0.78 -11.55
N PRO A 29 -9.51 -0.12 -11.42
CA PRO A 29 -8.60 -0.13 -10.26
C PRO A 29 -9.19 0.59 -9.04
N VAL A 30 -8.72 0.29 -7.83
CA VAL A 30 -9.15 1.02 -6.63
C VAL A 30 -8.72 2.48 -6.74
N PRO A 31 -9.62 3.47 -6.71
CA PRO A 31 -9.28 4.88 -6.97
C PRO A 31 -8.69 5.55 -5.72
N ILE A 32 -7.47 5.18 -5.34
CA ILE A 32 -6.88 5.58 -4.05
C ILE A 32 -6.68 7.10 -3.95
N GLU A 33 -6.34 7.78 -5.03
CA GLU A 33 -6.17 9.22 -5.10
C GLU A 33 -7.50 9.94 -4.83
N GLU A 34 -8.59 9.50 -5.47
CA GLU A 34 -9.93 10.04 -5.24
C GLU A 34 -10.39 9.80 -3.79
N ILE A 35 -10.08 8.62 -3.24
CA ILE A 35 -10.45 8.28 -1.86
C ILE A 35 -9.79 9.24 -0.87
N ILE A 36 -8.48 9.49 -0.99
CA ILE A 36 -7.78 10.38 -0.04
C ILE A 36 -8.26 11.82 -0.15
N GLU A 37 -8.42 12.35 -1.34
CA GLU A 37 -8.78 13.75 -1.54
C GLU A 37 -10.26 14.03 -1.26
N GLN A 38 -11.17 13.20 -1.79
CA GLN A 38 -12.61 13.49 -1.75
C GLN A 38 -13.31 12.89 -0.53
N LYS A 39 -12.81 11.76 0.01
CA LYS A 39 -13.50 11.06 1.11
C LYS A 39 -12.78 11.18 2.44
N MET A 40 -11.45 11.30 2.42
CA MET A 40 -10.66 11.43 3.64
C MET A 40 -10.20 12.86 3.90
N ASN A 41 -10.37 13.76 2.92
CA ASN A 41 -9.94 15.17 2.98
C ASN A 41 -8.44 15.31 3.28
N ILE A 42 -7.62 14.44 2.68
CA ILE A 42 -6.16 14.48 2.77
C ILE A 42 -5.62 15.11 1.49
N SER A 43 -4.86 16.20 1.63
CA SER A 43 -4.26 16.91 0.48
C SER A 43 -3.02 16.19 -0.02
N LEU A 44 -2.84 16.13 -1.36
CA LEU A 44 -1.66 15.56 -1.99
C LEU A 44 -0.76 16.67 -2.54
N TYR A 45 0.50 16.70 -2.10
CA TYR A 45 1.50 17.67 -2.53
C TYR A 45 2.69 16.99 -3.21
N ALA A 46 2.94 17.33 -4.47
CA ALA A 46 4.11 16.86 -5.21
C ALA A 46 5.27 17.85 -5.07
N ILE A 47 6.36 17.45 -4.40
CA ILE A 47 7.54 18.28 -4.15
C ILE A 47 8.74 17.66 -4.87
N PRO A 48 9.59 18.46 -5.56
CA PRO A 48 10.80 17.95 -6.20
C PRO A 48 11.81 17.37 -5.20
N ASP A 49 12.58 16.39 -5.65
CA ASP A 49 13.81 15.90 -5.02
C ASP A 49 13.66 15.25 -3.64
N ILE A 50 12.44 14.91 -3.19
CA ILE A 50 12.24 14.21 -1.90
C ILE A 50 13.00 12.89 -1.90
N LYS A 51 12.90 12.13 -2.99
CA LYS A 51 13.59 10.84 -3.12
C LYS A 51 15.11 10.99 -3.11
N LEU A 52 15.61 12.02 -3.78
CA LEU A 52 17.05 12.30 -3.82
C LEU A 52 17.58 12.71 -2.43
N LEU A 53 16.83 13.53 -1.71
CA LEU A 53 17.26 14.11 -0.43
C LEU A 53 17.02 13.19 0.76
N LEU A 54 15.87 12.47 0.76
CA LEU A 54 15.42 11.70 1.92
C LEU A 54 15.36 10.18 1.67
N GLY A 55 15.55 9.73 0.42
CA GLY A 55 15.50 8.31 0.05
C GLY A 55 14.09 7.70 0.00
N ILE A 56 13.03 8.50 0.18
CA ILE A 56 11.64 8.05 0.22
C ILE A 56 10.84 8.54 -0.98
N ASP A 57 9.73 7.89 -1.28
CA ASP A 57 8.83 8.31 -2.35
C ASP A 57 7.74 9.25 -1.85
N ALA A 58 7.27 9.07 -0.61
CA ALA A 58 6.23 9.87 0.02
C ALA A 58 6.32 9.80 1.55
N PHE A 59 5.62 10.69 2.23
CA PHE A 59 5.30 10.58 3.65
C PHE A 59 3.97 11.28 3.97
N ILE A 60 3.27 10.82 5.00
CA ILE A 60 2.08 11.50 5.54
C ILE A 60 2.46 12.33 6.76
N SER A 61 1.88 13.53 6.91
CA SER A 61 2.06 14.34 8.10
C SER A 61 1.45 13.69 9.35
N SER A 62 2.04 13.93 10.52
CA SER A 62 1.58 13.31 11.78
C SER A 62 0.17 13.73 12.22
N ASP A 63 -0.38 14.81 11.66
CA ASP A 63 -1.77 15.23 11.81
C ASP A 63 -2.71 14.63 10.75
N PHE A 64 -2.15 13.87 9.80
CA PHE A 64 -2.86 13.19 8.71
C PHE A 64 -3.66 14.11 7.78
N THR A 65 -3.25 15.35 7.64
CA THR A 65 -3.90 16.32 6.76
C THR A 65 -3.33 16.34 5.35
N GLN A 66 -2.08 15.87 5.18
CA GLN A 66 -1.40 15.90 3.90
C GLN A 66 -0.49 14.70 3.66
N ILE A 67 -0.41 14.26 2.41
CA ILE A 67 0.62 13.37 1.90
C ILE A 67 1.52 14.18 0.99
N THR A 68 2.82 14.16 1.27
CA THR A 68 3.85 14.76 0.42
C THR A 68 4.52 13.65 -0.37
N ILE A 69 4.60 13.81 -1.71
CA ILE A 69 5.15 12.81 -2.62
C ILE A 69 6.24 13.41 -3.49
N ASP A 70 7.22 12.61 -3.86
CA ASP A 70 8.25 12.99 -4.82
C ASP A 70 7.62 13.31 -6.18
N LYS A 71 7.97 14.49 -6.75
CA LYS A 71 7.38 14.98 -7.99
C LYS A 71 7.70 14.09 -9.19
N ASP A 72 8.90 13.53 -9.25
CA ASP A 72 9.28 12.60 -10.32
C ASP A 72 8.51 11.29 -10.21
N CYS A 73 8.33 10.77 -8.97
CA CYS A 73 7.49 9.62 -8.70
C CYS A 73 6.06 9.89 -9.18
N PHE A 74 5.48 11.00 -8.76
CA PHE A 74 4.12 11.41 -9.12
C PHE A 74 3.88 11.54 -10.62
N THR A 75 4.84 12.11 -11.36
CA THR A 75 4.65 12.42 -12.80
C THR A 75 5.01 11.28 -13.73
N ARG A 76 5.94 10.38 -13.34
CA ARG A 76 6.50 9.36 -14.24
C ARG A 76 6.13 7.93 -13.88
N TYR A 77 5.73 7.68 -12.63
CA TYR A 77 5.53 6.32 -12.11
C TYR A 77 4.18 6.19 -11.40
N PRO A 78 3.05 6.21 -12.15
CA PRO A 78 1.71 6.23 -11.56
C PRO A 78 1.43 5.03 -10.64
N GLU A 79 1.85 3.80 -10.99
CA GLU A 79 1.64 2.62 -10.14
C GLU A 79 2.41 2.74 -8.81
N ARG A 80 3.62 3.32 -8.88
CA ARG A 80 4.43 3.56 -7.68
C ARG A 80 3.83 4.65 -6.81
N THR A 81 3.34 5.73 -7.43
CA THR A 81 2.58 6.80 -6.76
C THR A 81 1.41 6.24 -5.99
N ARG A 82 0.57 5.44 -6.64
CA ARG A 82 -0.60 4.79 -6.03
C ARG A 82 -0.21 3.91 -4.85
N PHE A 83 0.86 3.12 -5.00
CA PHE A 83 1.35 2.27 -3.92
C PHE A 83 1.86 3.10 -2.74
N SER A 84 2.61 4.17 -2.99
CA SER A 84 3.08 5.08 -1.94
C SER A 84 1.92 5.76 -1.20
N ILE A 85 0.91 6.25 -1.91
CA ILE A 85 -0.29 6.82 -1.29
C ILE A 85 -1.00 5.78 -0.39
N ALA A 86 -1.23 4.57 -0.89
CA ALA A 86 -1.87 3.51 -0.11
C ALA A 86 -1.02 3.08 1.10
N HIS A 87 0.31 3.14 1.00
CA HIS A 87 1.24 2.91 2.10
C HIS A 87 1.08 3.95 3.21
N GLU A 88 1.03 5.24 2.84
CA GLU A 88 0.84 6.34 3.80
C GLU A 88 -0.53 6.25 4.50
N ILE A 89 -1.57 5.83 3.79
CA ILE A 89 -2.86 5.53 4.40
C ILE A 89 -2.77 4.35 5.37
N GLY A 90 -1.88 3.38 5.10
CA GLY A 90 -1.58 2.30 6.04
C GLY A 90 -1.12 2.83 7.40
N HIS A 91 -0.28 3.86 7.44
CA HIS A 91 0.14 4.49 8.70
C HIS A 91 -1.04 5.15 9.42
N LEU A 92 -1.91 5.86 8.72
CA LEU A 92 -3.11 6.44 9.32
C LEU A 92 -4.05 5.37 9.90
N ILE A 93 -4.29 4.28 9.18
CA ILE A 93 -5.29 3.28 9.57
C ILE A 93 -4.77 2.35 10.68
N LEU A 94 -3.49 1.97 10.62
CA LEU A 94 -2.91 0.95 11.49
C LEU A 94 -2.15 1.54 12.68
N HIS A 95 -1.54 2.71 12.50
CA HIS A 95 -0.53 3.25 13.42
C HIS A 95 -0.86 4.63 13.97
N LYS A 96 -2.11 5.09 13.86
CA LYS A 96 -2.52 6.47 14.13
C LYS A 96 -1.91 7.04 15.41
N GLY A 97 -2.20 6.45 16.56
CA GLY A 97 -1.74 7.00 17.85
C GLY A 97 -0.22 6.99 18.05
N TRP A 98 0.49 6.08 17.35
CA TRP A 98 1.95 6.07 17.34
C TRP A 98 2.50 7.16 16.41
N TYR A 99 1.91 7.28 15.23
CA TYR A 99 2.32 8.21 14.20
C TYR A 99 2.06 9.69 14.59
N GLU A 100 0.94 9.96 15.25
CA GLU A 100 0.64 11.29 15.86
C GLU A 100 1.73 11.75 16.82
N LYS A 101 2.40 10.83 17.50
CA LYS A 101 3.43 11.14 18.51
C LYS A 101 4.83 11.22 17.92
N TYR A 102 5.17 10.36 16.97
CA TYR A 102 6.53 10.18 16.49
C TYR A 102 6.70 10.49 15.00
N GLY A 103 5.63 10.53 14.21
CA GLY A 103 5.65 10.82 12.78
C GLY A 103 6.08 12.26 12.47
N PRO A 104 6.47 12.53 11.23
CA PRO A 104 6.90 13.86 10.79
C PRO A 104 5.71 14.82 10.73
N LYS A 105 5.93 16.06 11.15
CA LYS A 105 4.93 17.13 11.00
C LYS A 105 4.93 17.74 9.60
N ASN A 106 6.12 17.84 9.02
CA ASN A 106 6.37 18.41 7.70
C ASN A 106 7.70 17.88 7.15
N LEU A 107 8.13 18.37 5.99
CA LEU A 107 9.37 17.96 5.33
C LEU A 107 10.62 18.25 6.19
N GLU A 108 10.67 19.39 6.85
CA GLU A 108 11.83 19.78 7.68
C GLU A 108 11.97 18.87 8.90
N ASP A 109 10.84 18.47 9.52
CA ASP A 109 10.80 17.57 10.68
C ASP A 109 11.01 16.09 10.29
N PHE A 110 11.01 15.74 9.00
CA PHE A 110 11.07 14.34 8.56
C PHE A 110 12.35 13.63 9.05
N LEU A 111 13.52 14.23 8.87
CA LEU A 111 14.79 13.64 9.32
C LEU A 111 14.83 13.49 10.83
N ASP A 112 14.44 14.53 11.54
CA ASP A 112 14.39 14.50 13.02
C ASP A 112 13.36 13.49 13.54
N SER A 113 12.28 13.25 12.80
CA SER A 113 11.29 12.24 13.18
C SER A 113 11.86 10.83 13.16
N HIS A 114 12.70 10.50 12.18
CA HIS A 114 13.41 9.22 12.11
C HIS A 114 14.29 8.96 13.33
N ASP A 115 15.01 9.97 13.81
CA ASP A 115 15.88 9.86 14.99
C ASP A 115 15.09 9.66 16.30
N ARG A 116 13.81 10.06 16.31
CA ARG A 116 12.90 9.86 17.46
C ARG A 116 12.31 8.45 17.50
N MET A 117 12.42 7.69 16.40
CA MET A 117 11.79 6.39 16.25
C MET A 117 12.74 5.26 16.67
N ASP A 118 12.20 4.27 17.39
CA ASP A 118 12.91 3.01 17.59
C ASP A 118 12.99 2.24 16.25
N ASN A 119 14.20 1.90 15.82
CA ASN A 119 14.44 1.26 14.52
C ASN A 119 13.70 -0.07 14.33
N GLN A 120 13.50 -0.85 15.40
CA GLN A 120 12.75 -2.12 15.31
C GLN A 120 11.27 -1.86 15.13
N ILE A 121 10.71 -0.93 15.90
CA ILE A 121 9.30 -0.53 15.79
C ILE A 121 9.04 0.05 14.40
N TYR A 122 9.91 0.95 13.94
CA TYR A 122 9.80 1.54 12.61
C TYR A 122 9.75 0.48 11.51
N LYS A 123 10.67 -0.47 11.54
CA LYS A 123 10.68 -1.59 10.57
C LYS A 123 9.37 -2.38 10.57
N TYR A 124 8.76 -2.62 11.73
CA TYR A 124 7.49 -3.33 11.82
C TYR A 124 6.33 -2.54 11.22
N ILE A 125 6.21 -1.27 11.53
CA ILE A 125 5.13 -0.43 11.00
C ILE A 125 5.25 -0.25 9.48
N GLU A 126 6.48 -0.18 8.94
CA GLU A 126 6.71 -0.14 7.50
C GLU A 126 6.23 -1.41 6.78
N ILE A 127 6.56 -2.58 7.33
CA ILE A 127 6.09 -3.87 6.79
C ILE A 127 4.56 -3.96 6.83
N GLN A 128 3.94 -3.49 7.90
CA GLN A 128 2.49 -3.49 8.05
C GLN A 128 1.83 -2.52 7.06
N ALA A 129 2.37 -1.31 6.89
CA ALA A 129 1.89 -0.32 5.93
C ALA A 129 2.04 -0.82 4.48
N GLN A 130 3.18 -1.42 4.12
CA GLN A 130 3.37 -2.07 2.82
C GLN A 130 2.38 -3.20 2.57
N THR A 131 2.10 -4.01 3.60
CA THR A 131 1.12 -5.10 3.51
C THR A 131 -0.28 -4.55 3.29
N PHE A 132 -0.66 -3.53 4.04
CA PHE A 132 -1.94 -2.83 3.88
C PHE A 132 -2.11 -2.27 2.46
N ALA A 133 -1.10 -1.58 1.94
CA ALA A 133 -1.12 -1.03 0.58
C ALA A 133 -1.40 -2.10 -0.48
N GLY A 134 -0.68 -3.23 -0.41
CA GLY A 134 -0.89 -4.35 -1.32
C GLY A 134 -2.30 -4.96 -1.20
N LEU A 135 -2.85 -5.08 0.01
CA LEU A 135 -4.19 -5.61 0.25
C LEU A 135 -5.30 -4.66 -0.23
N VAL A 136 -5.09 -3.36 -0.10
CA VAL A 136 -6.05 -2.34 -0.57
C VAL A 136 -6.04 -2.24 -2.09
N LEU A 137 -4.87 -2.15 -2.72
CA LEU A 137 -4.78 -1.99 -4.17
C LEU A 137 -5.07 -3.26 -4.94
N VAL A 138 -4.78 -4.44 -4.36
CA VAL A 138 -5.07 -5.76 -4.94
C VAL A 138 -5.89 -6.58 -3.94
N PRO A 139 -7.19 -6.27 -3.77
CA PRO A 139 -8.07 -6.98 -2.85
C PRO A 139 -8.17 -8.47 -3.22
N LYS A 140 -8.15 -9.33 -2.20
CA LYS A 140 -8.17 -10.79 -2.38
C LYS A 140 -9.28 -11.27 -3.30
N ASP A 141 -10.52 -10.88 -3.01
CA ASP A 141 -11.68 -11.35 -3.77
C ASP A 141 -11.63 -10.94 -5.24
N LEU A 142 -11.14 -9.72 -5.51
CA LEU A 142 -10.97 -9.23 -6.87
C LEU A 142 -9.83 -9.95 -7.60
N LEU A 143 -8.70 -10.18 -6.92
CA LEU A 143 -7.59 -10.97 -7.48
C LEU A 143 -8.06 -12.40 -7.86
N PHE A 144 -8.76 -13.08 -6.94
CA PHE A 144 -9.28 -14.42 -7.21
C PHE A 144 -10.33 -14.43 -8.34
N ASN A 145 -11.19 -13.42 -8.42
CA ASN A 145 -12.16 -13.28 -9.49
C ASN A 145 -11.47 -13.10 -10.85
N GLU A 146 -10.44 -12.25 -10.93
CA GLU A 146 -9.67 -12.04 -12.16
C GLU A 146 -8.92 -13.30 -12.57
N LEU A 147 -8.29 -14.00 -11.65
CA LEU A 147 -7.63 -15.29 -11.94
C LEU A 147 -8.63 -16.37 -12.35
N LYS A 148 -9.77 -16.47 -11.69
CA LYS A 148 -10.83 -17.43 -12.06
C LYS A 148 -11.34 -17.21 -13.48
N LYS A 149 -11.51 -15.95 -13.91
CA LYS A 149 -11.91 -15.63 -15.29
C LYS A 149 -10.93 -16.17 -16.33
N ARG A 150 -9.62 -16.07 -16.01
CA ARG A 150 -8.52 -16.46 -16.92
C ARG A 150 -8.23 -17.96 -16.90
N LEU A 151 -8.29 -18.58 -15.73
CA LEU A 151 -7.98 -20.01 -15.54
C LEU A 151 -9.20 -20.93 -15.70
N GLY A 152 -10.42 -20.38 -15.73
CA GLY A 152 -11.66 -21.15 -15.70
C GLY A 152 -11.98 -21.84 -14.37
N ARG A 153 -11.12 -21.68 -13.35
CA ARG A 153 -11.24 -22.26 -12.00
C ARG A 153 -10.61 -21.37 -10.93
N ILE A 154 -10.91 -21.66 -9.67
CA ILE A 154 -10.23 -20.98 -8.55
C ILE A 154 -8.78 -21.48 -8.52
N PRO A 155 -7.78 -20.56 -8.50
CA PRO A 155 -6.36 -20.94 -8.46
C PRO A 155 -5.98 -21.56 -7.13
N SER A 156 -5.08 -22.55 -7.15
CA SER A 156 -4.49 -23.16 -5.97
C SER A 156 -3.14 -23.77 -6.32
N HIS A 157 -2.05 -23.24 -5.76
CA HIS A 157 -0.68 -23.78 -5.94
C HIS A 157 -0.30 -24.02 -7.42
N GLU A 158 -0.53 -23.01 -8.26
CA GLU A 158 -0.32 -23.12 -9.72
C GLU A 158 1.19 -23.21 -10.05
N SER A 159 1.47 -23.96 -11.13
CA SER A 159 2.82 -23.91 -11.71
C SER A 159 3.04 -22.58 -12.47
N PRO A 160 4.30 -22.11 -12.56
CA PRO A 160 4.62 -20.87 -13.28
C PRO A 160 4.12 -20.85 -14.72
N GLU A 161 4.15 -21.99 -15.43
CA GLU A 161 3.76 -22.11 -16.82
C GLU A 161 2.25 -21.88 -17.01
N ILE A 162 1.43 -22.33 -16.05
CA ILE A 162 -0.02 -22.13 -16.05
C ILE A 162 -0.36 -20.71 -15.65
N LEU A 163 0.37 -20.17 -14.68
CA LEU A 163 0.06 -18.89 -14.07
C LEU A 163 0.55 -17.70 -14.91
N ALA A 164 1.72 -17.80 -15.56
CA ALA A 164 2.31 -16.69 -16.30
C ALA A 164 1.36 -16.00 -17.29
N PRO A 165 0.64 -16.73 -18.19
CA PRO A 165 -0.30 -16.08 -19.10
C PRO A 165 -1.54 -15.51 -18.38
N ALA A 166 -1.91 -16.06 -17.22
CA ALA A 166 -3.07 -15.60 -16.46
C ALA A 166 -2.81 -14.34 -15.63
N VAL A 167 -1.54 -14.00 -15.37
CA VAL A 167 -1.16 -12.84 -14.55
C VAL A 167 -0.58 -11.69 -15.36
N GLN A 168 -0.27 -11.90 -16.64
CA GLN A 168 0.48 -10.98 -17.49
C GLN A 168 -0.12 -9.56 -17.53
N ASP A 169 -1.44 -9.43 -17.54
CA ASP A 169 -2.17 -8.16 -17.63
C ASP A 169 -2.74 -7.69 -16.28
N LEU A 170 -2.54 -8.44 -15.19
CA LEU A 170 -3.03 -8.04 -13.88
C LEU A 170 -2.43 -6.73 -13.38
N PRO A 171 -1.14 -6.41 -13.61
CA PRO A 171 -0.58 -5.10 -13.26
C PRO A 171 -1.39 -3.95 -13.85
N ASP A 172 -1.78 -4.04 -15.12
CA ASP A 172 -2.59 -3.01 -15.80
C ASP A 172 -4.01 -2.95 -15.22
N VAL A 173 -4.64 -4.10 -14.96
CA VAL A 173 -6.00 -4.18 -14.39
C VAL A 173 -6.08 -3.54 -13.01
N PHE A 174 -5.09 -3.79 -12.17
CA PHE A 174 -5.02 -3.24 -10.81
C PHE A 174 -4.29 -1.90 -10.74
N GLN A 175 -3.61 -1.49 -11.80
CA GLN A 175 -2.71 -0.33 -11.85
C GLN A 175 -1.68 -0.35 -10.72
N VAL A 176 -0.93 -1.43 -10.68
CA VAL A 176 0.18 -1.68 -9.75
C VAL A 176 1.34 -2.34 -10.49
N SER A 177 2.54 -2.33 -9.91
CA SER A 177 3.69 -3.03 -10.51
C SER A 177 3.56 -4.57 -10.43
N ASP A 178 4.29 -5.27 -11.33
CA ASP A 178 4.42 -6.74 -11.29
C ASP A 178 4.82 -7.26 -9.91
N ALA A 179 5.72 -6.54 -9.23
CA ALA A 179 6.19 -6.91 -7.89
C ALA A 179 5.05 -6.93 -6.86
N VAL A 180 4.07 -6.03 -6.96
CA VAL A 180 2.90 -6.01 -6.08
C VAL A 180 2.02 -7.23 -6.36
N ILE A 181 1.74 -7.53 -7.63
CA ILE A 181 0.97 -8.73 -8.01
C ILE A 181 1.66 -9.99 -7.50
N LEU A 182 2.96 -10.15 -7.75
CA LEU A 182 3.72 -11.33 -7.31
C LEU A 182 3.65 -11.51 -5.79
N ARG A 183 3.85 -10.44 -5.00
CA ARG A 183 3.73 -10.48 -3.54
C ARG A 183 2.33 -10.87 -3.08
N ARG A 184 1.28 -10.41 -3.78
CA ARG A 184 -0.11 -10.79 -3.47
C ARG A 184 -0.36 -12.27 -3.75
N LEU A 185 0.13 -12.79 -4.90
CA LEU A 185 0.04 -14.21 -5.24
C LEU A 185 0.76 -15.11 -4.23
N GLN A 186 1.94 -14.69 -3.75
CA GLN A 186 2.68 -15.38 -2.71
C GLN A 186 1.95 -15.38 -1.37
N LYS A 187 1.39 -14.25 -0.97
CA LYS A 187 0.64 -14.12 0.30
C LYS A 187 -0.66 -14.94 0.30
N GLU A 188 -1.28 -15.13 -0.86
CA GLU A 188 -2.47 -15.97 -1.02
C GLU A 188 -2.11 -17.45 -1.32
N GLU A 189 -0.84 -17.81 -1.23
CA GLU A 189 -0.31 -19.17 -1.48
C GLU A 189 -0.65 -19.72 -2.88
N ILE A 190 -0.90 -18.83 -3.85
CA ILE A 190 -1.14 -19.20 -5.25
C ILE A 190 0.16 -19.61 -5.92
N VAL A 191 1.28 -18.97 -5.54
CA VAL A 191 2.66 -19.36 -5.94
C VAL A 191 3.50 -19.61 -4.70
N LYS A 192 4.48 -20.51 -4.82
CA LYS A 192 5.46 -20.72 -3.75
C LYS A 192 6.32 -19.49 -3.56
N SER A 193 6.54 -19.09 -2.32
CA SER A 193 7.60 -18.14 -1.99
C SER A 193 8.96 -18.79 -2.33
N ASN A 194 9.78 -18.12 -3.14
CA ASN A 194 11.18 -18.53 -3.24
C ASN A 194 11.80 -18.29 -1.85
N SER A 195 12.21 -19.37 -1.23
CA SER A 195 12.90 -19.40 0.08
C SER A 195 14.26 -18.73 -0.06
#